data_7c62205d4c5552dde132f271db5a73b8
#
_entry.id   7c62205d4c5552dde132f271db5a73b8
#
_cell.length_a   1.000
_cell.length_b   1.000
_cell.length_c   1.000
_cell.angle_alpha   90.00
_cell.angle_beta   90.00
_cell.angle_gamma   90.00
#
_symmetry.space_group_name_H-M   'P 1'
#
loop_
_entity.id
_entity.type
_entity.pdbx_description
1 polymer ?
#
loop_
_entity_poly.entity_id
_entity_poly.type
_entity_poly.pdbx_seq_one_letter_code
_entity_poly.pdbx_strand_id
1 'polypeptide(L)'
;MKDDLAFLQLWDLYSPLLTQTQREITDLYFNYDLSLAEIAEQKGVSRQSVSDCLQKCRKQLEAYDEKLQFKKLLQDGDRAFSAYMTTVSRWIALEKTKGENAGSVCALEEQLQAVLQEHGVDLIEG
;
A
#
# COMPACT_ATOMS: atom_id res chain seq x y z
N MET A 1 17.53 -6.99 -1.97
CA MET A 1 16.89 -5.65 -2.09
C MET A 1 15.61 -5.71 -2.93
N LYS A 2 15.58 -6.44 -4.06
CA LYS A 2 14.38 -6.56 -4.91
C LYS A 2 13.16 -7.16 -4.20
N ASP A 3 13.38 -8.09 -3.28
CA ASP A 3 12.33 -8.78 -2.54
C ASP A 3 12.02 -8.13 -1.18
N ASP A 4 12.51 -6.91 -0.96
CA ASP A 4 12.31 -6.19 0.29
C ASP A 4 10.95 -5.46 0.27
N LEU A 5 9.94 -6.11 0.83
CA LEU A 5 8.59 -5.55 0.92
C LEU A 5 8.56 -4.28 1.78
N ALA A 6 9.40 -4.20 2.81
CA ALA A 6 9.48 -3.00 3.64
C ALA A 6 9.96 -1.79 2.83
N PHE A 7 10.98 -2.00 1.97
CA PHE A 7 11.45 -0.94 1.07
C PHE A 7 10.37 -0.51 0.08
N LEU A 8 9.65 -1.46 -0.52
CA LEU A 8 8.58 -1.16 -1.48
C LEU A 8 7.46 -0.35 -0.83
N GLN A 9 7.09 -0.64 0.41
CA GLN A 9 6.11 0.14 1.15
C GLN A 9 6.59 1.59 1.36
N LEU A 10 7.85 1.78 1.72
CA LEU A 10 8.43 3.10 1.87
C LEU A 10 8.50 3.84 0.52
N TRP A 11 8.83 3.14 -0.55
CA TRP A 11 8.87 3.71 -1.89
C TRP A 11 7.48 4.19 -2.33
N ASP A 12 6.46 3.39 -2.10
CA ASP A 12 5.08 3.75 -2.45
C ASP A 12 4.63 5.03 -1.73
N LEU A 13 5.03 5.20 -0.47
CA LEU A 13 4.64 6.37 0.33
C LEU A 13 5.44 7.63 0.00
N TYR A 14 6.75 7.47 -0.18
CA TYR A 14 7.67 8.62 -0.22
C TYR A 14 8.37 8.82 -1.55
N SER A 15 8.12 8.02 -2.57
CA SER A 15 8.75 8.19 -3.88
C SER A 15 8.57 9.59 -4.48
N PRO A 16 7.45 10.30 -4.27
CA PRO A 16 7.31 11.68 -4.75
C PRO A 16 8.34 12.66 -4.20
N LEU A 17 8.99 12.33 -3.08
CA LEU A 17 10.04 13.15 -2.47
C LEU A 17 11.42 12.86 -3.05
N LEU A 18 11.57 11.82 -3.85
CA LEU A 18 12.83 11.51 -4.55
C LEU A 18 12.95 12.38 -5.80
N THR A 19 14.19 12.57 -6.27
CA THR A 19 14.42 13.22 -7.56
C THR A 19 13.86 12.35 -8.69
N GLN A 20 13.63 12.93 -9.86
CA GLN A 20 13.13 12.18 -11.02
C GLN A 20 14.06 11.03 -11.38
N THR A 21 15.36 11.25 -11.41
CA THR A 21 16.36 10.21 -11.71
C THR A 21 16.31 9.08 -10.68
N GLN A 22 16.21 9.41 -9.39
CA GLN A 22 16.09 8.42 -8.32
C GLN A 22 14.82 7.58 -8.45
N ARG A 23 13.69 8.20 -8.75
CA ARG A 23 12.42 7.48 -8.98
C ARG A 23 12.51 6.55 -10.17
N GLU A 24 13.08 7.01 -11.26
CA GLU A 24 13.23 6.19 -12.47
C GLU A 24 14.12 4.97 -12.23
N ILE A 25 15.26 5.15 -11.57
CA ILE A 25 16.19 4.06 -11.29
C ILE A 25 15.57 3.03 -10.33
N THR A 26 14.91 3.48 -9.26
CA THR A 26 14.24 2.60 -8.32
C THR A 26 13.08 1.87 -8.97
N ASP A 27 12.32 2.54 -9.81
CA ASP A 27 11.21 1.95 -10.56
C ASP A 27 11.70 0.84 -11.50
N LEU A 28 12.74 1.10 -12.27
CA LEU A 28 13.32 0.10 -13.17
C LEU A 28 13.83 -1.12 -12.41
N TYR A 29 14.40 -0.93 -11.25
CA TYR A 29 14.95 -2.01 -10.44
C TYR A 29 13.87 -2.86 -9.77
N PHE A 30 12.88 -2.23 -9.14
CA PHE A 30 11.87 -2.93 -8.35
C PHE A 30 10.66 -3.38 -9.15
N ASN A 31 10.15 -2.53 -10.05
CA ASN A 31 8.91 -2.81 -10.77
C ASN A 31 9.16 -3.48 -12.12
N TYR A 32 10.24 -3.14 -12.81
CA TYR A 32 10.59 -3.74 -14.10
C TYR A 32 11.63 -4.84 -14.02
N ASP A 33 12.11 -5.14 -12.83
CA ASP A 33 13.05 -6.24 -12.55
C ASP A 33 14.34 -6.20 -13.39
N LEU A 34 14.83 -5.01 -13.69
CA LEU A 34 16.07 -4.85 -14.43
C LEU A 34 17.28 -5.05 -13.51
N SER A 35 18.35 -5.61 -14.06
CA SER A 35 19.63 -5.72 -13.36
C SER A 35 20.33 -4.36 -13.25
N LEU A 36 21.31 -4.25 -12.35
CA LEU A 36 22.13 -3.04 -12.24
C LEU A 36 22.82 -2.70 -13.55
N ALA A 37 23.33 -3.70 -14.28
CA ALA A 37 23.97 -3.51 -15.56
C ALA A 37 23.01 -3.00 -16.64
N GLU A 38 21.80 -3.54 -16.68
CA GLU A 38 20.77 -3.10 -17.64
C GLU A 38 20.34 -1.65 -17.39
N ILE A 39 20.15 -1.29 -16.11
CA ILE A 39 19.82 0.09 -15.75
C ILE A 39 20.95 1.04 -16.10
N ALA A 40 22.19 0.66 -15.80
CA ALA A 40 23.39 1.44 -16.11
C ALA A 40 23.50 1.72 -17.60
N GLU A 41 23.28 0.70 -18.42
CA GLU A 41 23.29 0.83 -19.88
C GLU A 41 22.18 1.77 -20.36
N GLN A 42 20.96 1.58 -19.86
CA GLN A 42 19.81 2.38 -20.26
C GLN A 42 19.95 3.86 -19.89
N LYS A 43 20.55 4.13 -18.73
CA LYS A 43 20.73 5.51 -18.22
C LYS A 43 22.05 6.15 -18.63
N GLY A 44 22.95 5.41 -19.26
CA GLY A 44 24.26 5.92 -19.66
C GLY A 44 25.18 6.26 -18.48
N VAL A 45 25.08 5.49 -17.39
CA VAL A 45 25.89 5.66 -16.18
C VAL A 45 26.59 4.33 -15.84
N SER A 46 27.48 4.36 -14.85
CA SER A 46 28.15 3.14 -14.40
C SER A 46 27.22 2.28 -13.53
N ARG A 47 27.50 0.97 -13.52
CA ARG A 47 26.82 0.03 -12.62
C ARG A 47 26.97 0.45 -11.16
N GLN A 48 28.14 0.93 -10.77
CA GLN A 48 28.39 1.41 -9.41
C GLN A 48 27.52 2.63 -9.07
N SER A 49 27.33 3.53 -10.02
CA SER A 49 26.44 4.68 -9.85
C SER A 49 25.01 4.27 -9.58
N VAL A 50 24.52 3.22 -10.27
CA VAL A 50 23.18 2.68 -10.03
C VAL A 50 23.08 2.09 -8.63
N SER A 51 24.06 1.29 -8.21
CA SER A 51 24.10 0.70 -6.88
C SER A 51 24.10 1.76 -5.79
N ASP A 52 24.93 2.79 -5.94
CA ASP A 52 25.02 3.90 -4.99
C ASP A 52 23.71 4.68 -4.91
N CYS A 53 23.06 4.90 -6.04
CA CYS A 53 21.76 5.56 -6.12
C CYS A 53 20.69 4.77 -5.35
N LEU A 54 20.63 3.46 -5.52
CA LEU A 54 19.67 2.61 -4.80
C LEU A 54 19.90 2.63 -3.30
N GLN A 55 21.15 2.57 -2.85
CA GLN A 55 21.48 2.64 -1.42
C GLN A 55 21.12 4.00 -0.83
N LYS A 56 21.41 5.08 -1.56
CA LYS A 56 21.06 6.44 -1.15
C LYS A 56 19.56 6.62 -1.04
N CYS A 57 18.81 6.12 -2.02
CA CYS A 57 17.35 6.16 -1.99
C CYS A 57 16.80 5.43 -0.76
N ARG A 58 17.32 4.25 -0.46
CA ARG A 58 16.92 3.50 0.72
C ARG A 58 17.10 4.30 2.00
N LYS A 59 18.25 4.91 2.18
CA LYS A 59 18.53 5.74 3.36
C LYS A 59 17.61 6.95 3.43
N GLN A 60 17.35 7.60 2.31
CA GLN A 60 16.44 8.75 2.27
C GLN A 60 15.02 8.37 2.62
N LEU A 61 14.51 7.26 2.08
CA LEU A 61 13.15 6.79 2.36
C LEU A 61 13.00 6.40 3.83
N GLU A 62 13.99 5.70 4.40
CA GLU A 62 13.99 5.36 5.82
C GLU A 62 14.02 6.62 6.70
N ALA A 63 14.79 7.62 6.32
CA ALA A 63 14.87 8.88 7.06
C ALA A 63 13.54 9.65 7.01
N TYR A 64 12.86 9.66 5.88
CA TYR A 64 11.55 10.29 5.76
C TYR A 64 10.52 9.59 6.64
N ASP A 65 10.50 8.26 6.63
CA ASP A 65 9.56 7.49 7.47
C ASP A 65 9.84 7.65 8.96
N GLU A 66 11.11 7.75 9.34
CA GLU A 66 11.49 8.01 10.73
C GLU A 66 10.90 9.32 11.24
N LYS A 67 10.89 10.35 10.39
CA LYS A 67 10.35 11.67 10.73
C LYS A 67 8.84 11.75 10.64
N LEU A 68 8.24 11.18 9.59
CA LEU A 68 6.83 11.38 9.25
C LEU A 68 5.94 10.24 9.74
N GLN A 69 6.46 9.02 9.82
CA GLN A 69 5.77 7.82 10.31
C GLN A 69 4.42 7.53 9.61
N PHE A 70 4.31 7.86 8.33
CA PHE A 70 3.10 7.60 7.55
C PHE A 70 2.80 6.12 7.40
N LYS A 71 3.85 5.29 7.32
CA LYS A 71 3.66 3.83 7.24
C LYS A 71 2.90 3.30 8.46
N LYS A 72 3.30 3.72 9.66
CA LYS A 72 2.63 3.33 10.91
C LYS A 72 1.21 3.89 10.96
N LEU A 73 1.03 5.15 10.61
CA LEU A 73 -0.27 5.81 10.60
C LEU A 73 -1.26 5.08 9.67
N LEU A 74 -0.82 4.70 8.47
CA LEU A 74 -1.67 3.98 7.52
C LEU A 74 -1.99 2.58 8.02
N GLN A 75 -1.03 1.86 8.59
CA GLN A 75 -1.26 0.53 9.16
C GLN A 75 -2.25 0.58 10.31
N ASP A 76 -2.12 1.56 11.20
CA ASP A 76 -3.04 1.74 12.34
C ASP A 76 -4.45 2.13 11.84
N GLY A 77 -4.55 2.98 10.83
CA GLY A 77 -5.79 3.36 10.19
C GLY A 77 -6.50 2.17 9.55
N ASP A 78 -5.77 1.34 8.81
CA ASP A 78 -6.31 0.13 8.18
C ASP A 78 -6.84 -0.85 9.21
N ARG A 79 -6.15 -1.04 10.33
CA ARG A 79 -6.60 -1.91 11.43
C ARG A 79 -7.88 -1.40 12.06
N ALA A 80 -7.96 -0.11 12.34
CA ALA A 80 -9.14 0.52 12.92
C ALA A 80 -10.34 0.39 11.97
N PHE A 81 -10.14 0.64 10.68
CA PHE A 81 -11.17 0.51 9.66
C PHE A 81 -11.67 -0.94 9.54
N SER A 82 -10.76 -1.90 9.50
CA SER A 82 -11.10 -3.34 9.42
C SER A 82 -11.90 -3.79 10.64
N ALA A 83 -11.51 -3.37 11.84
CA ALA A 83 -12.23 -3.67 13.07
C ALA A 83 -13.65 -3.10 13.05
N TYR A 84 -13.80 -1.85 12.62
CA TYR A 84 -15.08 -1.19 12.46
C TYR A 84 -15.98 -1.93 11.47
N MET A 85 -15.46 -2.29 10.30
CA MET A 85 -16.22 -3.00 9.27
C MET A 85 -16.64 -4.40 9.73
N THR A 86 -15.82 -5.10 10.49
CA THR A 86 -16.17 -6.39 11.07
C THR A 86 -17.34 -6.25 12.04
N THR A 87 -17.33 -5.23 12.89
CA THR A 87 -18.41 -4.95 13.84
C THR A 87 -19.71 -4.64 13.12
N VAL A 88 -19.67 -3.79 12.08
CA VAL A 88 -20.84 -3.44 11.27
C VAL A 88 -21.42 -4.68 10.57
N SER A 89 -20.56 -5.53 10.00
CA SER A 89 -21.00 -6.76 9.33
C SER A 89 -21.71 -7.71 10.27
N ARG A 90 -21.22 -7.87 11.51
CA ARG A 90 -21.86 -8.69 12.54
C ARG A 90 -23.20 -8.13 12.93
N TRP A 91 -23.30 -6.82 13.10
CA TRP A 91 -24.56 -6.17 13.44
C TRP A 91 -25.61 -6.38 12.33
N ILE A 92 -25.23 -6.23 11.07
CA ILE A 92 -26.11 -6.48 9.91
C ILE A 92 -26.62 -7.93 9.92
N ALA A 93 -25.73 -8.89 10.16
CA ALA A 93 -26.12 -10.31 10.22
C ALA A 93 -27.14 -10.59 11.32
N LEU A 94 -26.97 -9.97 12.50
CA LEU A 94 -27.91 -10.10 13.62
C LEU A 94 -29.27 -9.48 13.29
N GLU A 95 -29.31 -8.29 12.69
CA GLU A 95 -30.55 -7.63 12.29
C GLU A 95 -31.33 -8.43 11.24
N LYS A 96 -30.64 -9.09 10.32
CA LYS A 96 -31.28 -9.99 9.33
C LYS A 96 -32.01 -11.16 10.00
N THR A 97 -31.46 -11.71 11.08
CA THR A 97 -32.08 -12.84 11.79
C THR A 97 -33.35 -12.44 12.55
N LYS A 98 -33.50 -11.17 12.92
CA LYS A 98 -34.69 -10.65 13.60
C LYS A 98 -35.90 -10.48 12.69
N GLY A 99 -35.71 -10.35 11.39
CA GLY A 99 -36.78 -10.28 10.38
C GLY A 99 -37.56 -8.97 10.30
N GLU A 100 -37.41 -8.05 11.24
CA GLU A 100 -38.20 -6.82 11.29
C GLU A 100 -37.83 -5.80 10.22
N ASN A 101 -36.54 -5.69 9.86
CA ASN A 101 -36.02 -4.73 8.89
C ASN A 101 -35.15 -5.41 7.82
N ALA A 102 -35.44 -6.66 7.50
CA ALA A 102 -34.59 -7.46 6.63
C ALA A 102 -34.32 -6.81 5.26
N GLY A 103 -35.35 -6.17 4.67
CA GLY A 103 -35.18 -5.49 3.38
C GLY A 103 -34.23 -4.30 3.42
N SER A 104 -34.39 -3.44 4.45
CA SER A 104 -33.53 -2.26 4.64
C SER A 104 -32.11 -2.65 5.00
N VAL A 105 -31.92 -3.68 5.80
CA VAL A 105 -30.60 -4.19 6.18
C VAL A 105 -29.90 -4.81 4.98
N CYS A 106 -30.60 -5.57 4.14
CA CYS A 106 -30.03 -6.11 2.91
C CYS A 106 -29.58 -5.01 1.94
N ALA A 107 -30.39 -3.96 1.78
CA ALA A 107 -30.03 -2.81 0.94
C ALA A 107 -28.76 -2.11 1.46
N LEU A 108 -28.65 -1.92 2.79
CA LEU A 108 -27.46 -1.35 3.40
C LEU A 108 -26.23 -2.22 3.18
N GLU A 109 -26.36 -3.54 3.32
CA GLU A 109 -25.28 -4.48 3.08
C GLU A 109 -24.78 -4.42 1.64
N GLU A 110 -25.68 -4.36 0.66
CA GLU A 110 -25.31 -4.22 -0.75
C GLU A 110 -24.53 -2.93 -1.01
N GLN A 111 -25.00 -1.81 -0.47
CA GLN A 111 -24.30 -0.52 -0.57
C GLN A 111 -22.93 -0.56 0.06
N LEU A 112 -22.81 -1.16 1.23
CA LEU A 112 -21.54 -1.29 1.94
C LEU A 112 -20.56 -2.15 1.18
N GLN A 113 -21.00 -3.29 0.62
CA GLN A 113 -20.17 -4.15 -0.21
C GLN A 113 -19.68 -3.44 -1.46
N ALA A 114 -20.54 -2.67 -2.12
CA ALA A 114 -20.16 -1.90 -3.31
C ALA A 114 -19.05 -0.88 -3.00
N VAL A 115 -19.17 -0.14 -1.89
CA VAL A 115 -18.15 0.81 -1.45
C VAL A 115 -16.84 0.12 -1.10
N LEU A 116 -16.89 -1.00 -0.40
CA LEU A 116 -15.70 -1.75 -0.01
C LEU A 116 -14.98 -2.36 -1.21
N GLN A 117 -15.72 -2.88 -2.18
CA GLN A 117 -15.14 -3.39 -3.43
C GLN A 117 -14.44 -2.30 -4.23
N GLU A 118 -15.03 -1.11 -4.29
CA GLU A 118 -14.44 0.06 -4.94
C GLU A 118 -13.08 0.43 -4.35
N HIS A 119 -12.89 0.20 -3.05
CA HIS A 119 -11.65 0.47 -2.33
C HIS A 119 -10.76 -0.77 -2.14
N GLY A 120 -11.12 -1.90 -2.76
CA GLY A 120 -10.33 -3.13 -2.67
C GLY A 120 -10.37 -3.83 -1.32
N VAL A 121 -11.43 -3.61 -0.54
CA VAL A 121 -11.61 -4.24 0.78
C VAL A 121 -12.69 -5.30 0.70
N ASP A 122 -12.40 -6.51 1.17
CA ASP A 122 -13.39 -7.58 1.30
C ASP A 122 -14.01 -7.56 2.69
N LEU A 123 -15.34 -7.76 2.76
CA LEU A 123 -16.00 -7.97 4.03
C LEU A 123 -15.55 -9.30 4.63
N ILE A 124 -15.06 -9.24 5.87
CA ILE A 124 -14.68 -10.43 6.61
C ILE A 124 -15.96 -11.11 7.09
N GLU A 125 -16.25 -12.27 6.52
CA GLU A 125 -17.29 -13.16 7.03
C GLU A 125 -16.75 -13.77 8.33
N GLY A 126 -17.21 -13.26 9.44
CA GLY A 126 -16.76 -13.72 10.74
C GLY A 126 -17.63 -14.81 11.30
#